data_e63a4793b53bd7ce7297572d03670b5d
#
_entry.id   e63a4793b53bd7ce7297572d03670b5d
#
_cell.length_a   1.000
_cell.length_b   1.000
_cell.length_c   1.000
_cell.angle_alpha   90.00
_cell.angle_beta   90.00
_cell.angle_gamma   90.00
#
_symmetry.space_group_name_H-M   'P 1'
#
loop_
_entity.id
_entity.type
_entity.pdbx_description
1 polymer ?
#
loop_
_entity_poly.entity_id
_entity_poly.type
_entity_poly.pdbx_seq_one_letter_code
_entity_poly.pdbx_strand_id
1 'polypeptide(L)'
;MTKGEKVIVVSEMIRKYVLENYKIDRRKLVLNYRGVSDKIFPFNFKTSQKWLRKWHKDFPQTRNKIILTLPGRITRWKGQDDFLIVIKGIIKKYPNVHGLIVGDEGKKLKFTKELKALVIEHGLDQNISFVGNRKDIKEIMSISKIVFSLSKEPEAFGRISLESLSLGIPVIAYSHGGVKEQLIKLLPKGLIEVGKINDAVNLTLKWIAKPPKIKKNNFFTLNKMLQNTLSVYEKVIKEKGEGSLDKKRKC
;
A
#
# COMPACT_ATOMS: atom_id res chain seq x y z
N MET A 1 -23.44 -9.69 2.41
CA MET A 1 -22.62 -8.55 2.01
C MET A 1 -23.35 -7.63 1.02
N THR A 2 -24.22 -8.14 0.15
CA THR A 2 -24.91 -7.39 -0.93
C THR A 2 -26.38 -7.08 -0.67
N LYS A 3 -26.87 -7.25 0.57
CA LYS A 3 -28.31 -7.08 0.94
C LYS A 3 -28.72 -5.65 1.29
N GLY A 4 -27.77 -4.69 1.36
CA GLY A 4 -28.07 -3.29 1.65
C GLY A 4 -28.74 -2.55 0.49
N GLU A 5 -29.28 -1.36 0.76
CA GLU A 5 -29.83 -0.46 -0.26
C GLU A 5 -28.76 0.00 -1.23
N LYS A 6 -27.60 0.38 -0.73
CA LYS A 6 -26.38 0.64 -1.49
C LYS A 6 -25.22 -0.20 -0.94
N VAL A 7 -24.27 -0.53 -1.79
CA VAL A 7 -23.06 -1.27 -1.43
C VAL A 7 -21.86 -0.47 -1.89
N ILE A 8 -21.10 0.05 -0.93
CA ILE A 8 -19.88 0.82 -1.21
C ILE A 8 -18.73 -0.14 -1.48
N VAL A 9 -18.09 0.01 -2.64
CA VAL A 9 -16.89 -0.72 -3.06
C VAL A 9 -15.70 0.21 -3.13
N VAL A 10 -14.51 -0.29 -2.75
CA VAL A 10 -13.33 0.54 -2.50
C VAL A 10 -12.39 0.67 -3.71
N SER A 11 -12.68 -0.04 -4.80
CA SER A 11 -11.93 -0.03 -6.06
C SER A 11 -12.78 -0.56 -7.20
N GLU A 12 -12.41 -0.26 -8.43
CA GLU A 12 -13.06 -0.85 -9.62
C GLU A 12 -12.85 -2.38 -9.68
N MET A 13 -11.70 -2.85 -9.24
CA MET A 13 -11.43 -4.29 -9.12
C MET A 13 -12.46 -4.96 -8.19
N ILE A 14 -12.72 -4.40 -7.01
CA ILE A 14 -13.75 -4.93 -6.09
C ILE A 14 -15.14 -4.79 -6.69
N ARG A 15 -15.44 -3.71 -7.42
CA ARG A 15 -16.70 -3.54 -8.12
C ARG A 15 -16.93 -4.66 -9.13
N LYS A 16 -15.93 -4.94 -9.96
CA LYS A 16 -15.95 -6.04 -10.93
C LYS A 16 -16.15 -7.38 -10.23
N TYR A 17 -15.34 -7.67 -9.21
CA TYR A 17 -15.45 -8.88 -8.41
C TYR A 17 -16.86 -9.11 -7.84
N VAL A 18 -17.48 -8.04 -7.29
CA VAL A 18 -18.83 -8.14 -6.72
C VAL A 18 -19.87 -8.42 -7.79
N LEU A 19 -19.76 -7.80 -8.98
CA LEU A 19 -20.66 -8.04 -10.09
C LEU A 19 -20.57 -9.47 -10.66
N GLU A 20 -19.37 -10.04 -10.67
CA GLU A 20 -19.12 -11.39 -11.20
C GLU A 20 -19.51 -12.51 -10.22
N ASN A 21 -19.38 -12.25 -8.91
CA ASN A 21 -19.54 -13.30 -7.91
C ASN A 21 -20.82 -13.21 -7.08
N TYR A 22 -21.59 -12.11 -7.21
CA TYR A 22 -22.81 -11.91 -6.41
C TYR A 22 -23.96 -11.43 -7.30
N LYS A 23 -25.14 -11.97 -7.03
CA LYS A 23 -26.37 -11.50 -7.67
C LYS A 23 -26.79 -10.15 -7.06
N ILE A 24 -26.42 -9.06 -7.70
CA ILE A 24 -26.67 -7.68 -7.24
C ILE A 24 -27.00 -6.76 -8.42
N ASP A 25 -27.94 -5.85 -8.21
CA ASP A 25 -28.20 -4.75 -9.16
C ASP A 25 -27.00 -3.79 -9.19
N ARG A 26 -26.44 -3.57 -10.37
CA ARG A 26 -25.32 -2.65 -10.61
C ARG A 26 -25.57 -1.24 -10.05
N ARG A 27 -26.84 -0.77 -10.06
CA ARG A 27 -27.25 0.54 -9.53
C ARG A 27 -27.07 0.68 -8.02
N LYS A 28 -27.00 -0.44 -7.29
CA LYS A 28 -26.70 -0.46 -5.86
C LYS A 28 -25.22 -0.27 -5.55
N LEU A 29 -24.31 -0.53 -6.51
CA LEU A 29 -22.89 -0.43 -6.29
C LEU A 29 -22.40 1.02 -6.43
N VAL A 30 -21.79 1.52 -5.38
CA VAL A 30 -21.18 2.86 -5.35
C VAL A 30 -19.68 2.73 -5.17
N LEU A 31 -18.89 3.18 -6.14
CA LEU A 31 -17.46 3.26 -6.03
C LEU A 31 -17.09 4.43 -5.11
N ASN A 32 -16.40 4.13 -4.03
CA ASN A 32 -15.84 5.14 -3.14
C ASN A 32 -14.44 4.70 -2.70
N TYR A 33 -13.43 5.19 -3.37
CA TYR A 33 -12.04 4.91 -3.07
C TYR A 33 -11.69 5.26 -1.62
N ARG A 34 -10.83 4.46 -0.99
CA ARG A 34 -10.26 4.83 0.30
C ARG A 34 -9.42 6.09 0.18
N GLY A 35 -9.45 6.89 1.22
CA GLY A 35 -8.67 8.11 1.31
C GLY A 35 -7.65 8.08 2.45
N VAL A 36 -6.62 8.91 2.32
CA VAL A 36 -5.60 9.13 3.35
C VAL A 36 -5.71 10.57 3.86
N SER A 37 -5.54 10.73 5.17
CA SER A 37 -5.48 12.04 5.83
C SER A 37 -4.11 12.67 5.60
N ASP A 38 -4.09 13.88 5.05
CA ASP A 38 -2.88 14.69 4.90
C ASP A 38 -2.34 15.22 6.25
N LYS A 39 -3.16 15.22 7.30
CA LYS A 39 -2.72 15.49 8.68
C LYS A 39 -1.90 14.36 9.25
N ILE A 40 -2.25 13.10 8.93
CA ILE A 40 -1.55 11.90 9.41
C ILE A 40 -0.34 11.59 8.52
N PHE A 41 -0.50 11.69 7.19
CA PHE A 41 0.55 11.45 6.18
C PHE A 41 0.80 12.71 5.35
N PRO A 42 1.41 13.76 5.96
CA PRO A 42 1.63 15.03 5.25
C PRO A 42 2.71 14.88 4.17
N PHE A 43 2.47 15.51 3.03
CA PHE A 43 3.40 15.49 1.90
C PHE A 43 4.76 16.08 2.29
N ASN A 44 5.86 15.42 1.88
CA ASN A 44 7.24 15.77 2.25
C ASN A 44 7.51 15.71 3.77
N PHE A 45 6.80 14.86 4.50
CA PHE A 45 7.05 14.65 5.92
C PHE A 45 8.52 14.30 6.20
N LYS A 46 9.07 14.93 7.23
CA LYS A 46 10.40 14.61 7.76
C LYS A 46 10.26 14.18 9.21
N THR A 47 10.83 13.04 9.52
CA THR A 47 10.83 12.54 10.90
C THR A 47 11.73 13.35 11.81
N SER A 48 11.48 13.32 13.12
CA SER A 48 12.25 14.09 14.10
C SER A 48 13.63 13.48 14.36
N GLN A 49 14.60 14.31 14.73
CA GLN A 49 15.94 13.84 15.14
C GLN A 49 15.88 12.94 16.37
N LYS A 50 14.91 13.16 17.28
CA LYS A 50 14.68 12.30 18.44
C LYS A 50 14.30 10.88 18.00
N TRP A 51 13.39 10.74 17.01
CA TRP A 51 13.00 9.47 16.47
C TRP A 51 14.18 8.78 15.73
N LEU A 52 14.94 9.52 14.92
CA LEU A 52 16.11 9.00 14.20
C LEU A 52 17.18 8.45 15.15
N ARG A 53 17.47 9.18 16.25
CA ARG A 53 18.42 8.68 17.26
C ARG A 53 17.96 7.38 17.90
N LYS A 54 16.65 7.29 18.24
CA LYS A 54 16.07 6.04 18.77
C LYS A 54 16.13 4.92 17.74
N TRP A 55 15.73 5.20 16.51
CA TRP A 55 15.77 4.25 15.40
C TRP A 55 17.18 3.67 15.20
N HIS A 56 18.19 4.52 15.14
CA HIS A 56 19.57 4.07 14.96
C HIS A 56 20.18 3.41 16.20
N LYS A 57 19.57 3.54 17.38
CA LYS A 57 19.89 2.73 18.54
C LYS A 57 19.32 1.33 18.43
N ASP A 58 18.06 1.24 18.00
CA ASP A 58 17.34 -0.04 17.87
C ASP A 58 17.79 -0.83 16.60
N PHE A 59 18.16 -0.11 15.53
CA PHE A 59 18.57 -0.66 14.23
C PHE A 59 19.84 0.01 13.72
N PRO A 60 21.00 -0.17 14.38
CA PRO A 60 22.27 0.51 14.04
C PRO A 60 22.77 0.20 12.63
N GLN A 61 22.44 -0.99 12.09
CA GLN A 61 22.80 -1.42 10.74
C GLN A 61 22.15 -0.60 9.63
N THR A 62 21.14 0.23 9.95
CA THR A 62 20.45 1.12 8.99
C THR A 62 21.11 2.49 8.86
N ARG A 63 22.09 2.80 9.70
CA ARG A 63 22.76 4.11 9.69
C ARG A 63 23.55 4.31 8.40
N ASN A 64 23.35 5.46 7.76
CA ASN A 64 23.99 5.83 6.49
C ASN A 64 23.69 4.86 5.33
N LYS A 65 22.59 4.11 5.41
CA LYS A 65 22.14 3.19 4.36
C LYS A 65 21.06 3.82 3.48
N ILE A 66 20.98 3.35 2.25
CA ILE A 66 19.83 3.59 1.36
C ILE A 66 18.74 2.62 1.77
N ILE A 67 17.69 3.12 2.42
CA ILE A 67 16.61 2.30 2.95
C ILE A 67 15.59 2.00 1.86
N LEU A 68 15.29 0.72 1.67
CA LEU A 68 14.20 0.21 0.84
C LEU A 68 13.23 -0.55 1.75
N THR A 69 11.94 -0.31 1.66
CA THR A 69 10.99 -0.85 2.64
C THR A 69 9.84 -1.59 1.97
N LEU A 70 9.53 -2.79 2.46
CA LEU A 70 8.31 -3.53 2.13
C LEU A 70 7.45 -3.70 3.38
N PRO A 71 6.42 -2.85 3.56
CA PRO A 71 5.47 -2.97 4.65
C PRO A 71 4.35 -3.94 4.31
N GLY A 72 3.96 -4.75 5.27
CA GLY A 72 2.84 -5.68 5.16
C GLY A 72 3.01 -6.89 6.06
N ARG A 73 1.90 -7.53 6.43
CA ARG A 73 1.96 -8.79 7.16
C ARG A 73 2.85 -9.79 6.45
N ILE A 74 3.64 -10.54 7.17
CA ILE A 74 4.50 -11.57 6.58
C ILE A 74 3.64 -12.76 6.17
N THR A 75 3.37 -12.85 4.87
CA THR A 75 2.55 -13.91 4.25
C THR A 75 3.04 -14.17 2.82
N ARG A 76 2.86 -15.40 2.33
CA ARG A 76 3.35 -15.83 1.00
C ARG A 76 2.89 -14.92 -0.15
N TRP A 77 1.72 -14.30 -0.04
CA TRP A 77 1.16 -13.47 -1.10
C TRP A 77 1.61 -12.00 -1.07
N LYS A 78 2.34 -11.57 -0.01
CA LYS A 78 2.81 -10.18 0.11
C LYS A 78 4.15 -9.91 -0.60
N GLY A 79 4.80 -10.94 -1.17
CA GLY A 79 5.98 -10.79 -2.01
C GLY A 79 7.26 -10.42 -1.27
N GLN A 80 7.39 -10.81 0.02
CA GLN A 80 8.65 -10.62 0.75
C GLN A 80 9.80 -11.41 0.12
N ASP A 81 9.53 -12.59 -0.41
CA ASP A 81 10.48 -13.40 -1.17
C ASP A 81 10.97 -12.69 -2.44
N ASP A 82 10.07 -12.10 -3.22
CA ASP A 82 10.43 -11.29 -4.39
C ASP A 82 11.27 -10.07 -3.99
N PHE A 83 10.94 -9.43 -2.86
CA PHE A 83 11.72 -8.32 -2.32
C PHE A 83 13.16 -8.71 -1.98
N LEU A 84 13.41 -9.92 -1.43
CA LEU A 84 14.77 -10.41 -1.19
C LEU A 84 15.56 -10.51 -2.51
N ILE A 85 14.92 -11.01 -3.59
CA ILE A 85 15.57 -11.08 -4.90
C ILE A 85 15.89 -9.68 -5.45
N VAL A 86 14.98 -8.72 -5.24
CA VAL A 86 15.22 -7.32 -5.61
C VAL A 86 16.44 -6.78 -4.87
N ILE A 87 16.53 -6.95 -3.55
CA ILE A 87 17.70 -6.50 -2.76
C ILE A 87 18.99 -7.18 -3.25
N LYS A 88 18.96 -8.51 -3.47
CA LYS A 88 20.10 -9.27 -4.01
C LYS A 88 20.62 -8.71 -5.34
N GLY A 89 19.70 -8.33 -6.23
CA GLY A 89 20.05 -7.73 -7.52
C GLY A 89 20.68 -6.34 -7.41
N ILE A 90 20.35 -5.59 -6.36
CA ILE A 90 20.78 -4.19 -6.20
C ILE A 90 22.11 -4.07 -5.46
N ILE A 91 22.38 -4.91 -4.45
CA ILE A 91 23.57 -4.79 -3.58
C ILE A 91 24.88 -4.89 -4.35
N LYS A 92 24.90 -5.58 -5.50
CA LYS A 92 26.08 -5.63 -6.38
C LYS A 92 26.53 -4.23 -6.84
N LYS A 93 25.58 -3.32 -7.08
CA LYS A 93 25.86 -1.95 -7.52
C LYS A 93 25.80 -0.93 -6.38
N TYR A 94 24.95 -1.16 -5.41
CA TYR A 94 24.75 -0.30 -4.24
C TYR A 94 24.90 -1.12 -2.95
N PRO A 95 26.12 -1.44 -2.48
CA PRO A 95 26.34 -2.27 -1.30
C PRO A 95 25.86 -1.64 0.00
N ASN A 96 25.62 -0.33 0.00
CA ASN A 96 25.04 0.41 1.13
C ASN A 96 23.49 0.42 1.16
N VAL A 97 22.82 -0.39 0.32
CA VAL A 97 21.36 -0.60 0.41
C VAL A 97 21.03 -1.49 1.61
N HIS A 98 19.92 -1.16 2.29
CA HIS A 98 19.36 -1.97 3.36
C HIS A 98 17.84 -2.09 3.21
N GLY A 99 17.34 -3.32 3.16
CA GLY A 99 15.93 -3.64 3.04
C GLY A 99 15.27 -3.79 4.40
N LEU A 100 14.11 -3.16 4.59
CA LEU A 100 13.27 -3.32 5.78
C LEU A 100 12.01 -4.11 5.43
N ILE A 101 11.78 -5.22 6.11
CA ILE A 101 10.52 -5.96 6.11
C ILE A 101 9.76 -5.55 7.36
N VAL A 102 8.66 -4.80 7.18
CA VAL A 102 7.89 -4.20 8.28
C VAL A 102 6.52 -4.85 8.35
N GLY A 103 6.27 -5.64 9.39
CA GLY A 103 4.97 -6.26 9.57
C GLY A 103 4.96 -7.35 10.60
N ASP A 104 3.74 -7.76 10.95
CA ASP A 104 3.52 -8.85 11.88
C ASP A 104 3.88 -10.19 11.23
N GLU A 105 4.61 -11.01 11.97
CA GLU A 105 4.96 -12.38 11.58
C GLU A 105 3.75 -13.32 11.64
N GLY A 106 2.63 -12.87 12.27
CA GLY A 106 1.42 -13.65 12.46
C GLY A 106 1.62 -14.87 13.39
N LYS A 107 0.56 -15.66 13.53
CA LYS A 107 0.61 -16.89 14.35
C LYS A 107 1.35 -18.06 13.66
N LYS A 108 1.49 -18.01 12.33
CA LYS A 108 2.11 -19.08 11.52
C LYS A 108 3.56 -18.72 11.18
N LEU A 109 4.48 -18.97 12.08
CA LEU A 109 5.92 -18.64 11.95
C LEU A 109 6.65 -19.42 10.82
N LYS A 110 6.04 -20.42 10.19
CA LYS A 110 6.70 -21.26 9.18
C LYS A 110 7.24 -20.42 8.03
N PHE A 111 6.42 -19.54 7.45
CA PHE A 111 6.86 -18.71 6.33
C PHE A 111 7.93 -17.67 6.73
N THR A 112 7.84 -17.12 7.93
CA THR A 112 8.90 -16.24 8.46
C THR A 112 10.24 -16.94 8.61
N LYS A 113 10.24 -18.20 9.10
CA LYS A 113 11.45 -19.02 9.19
C LYS A 113 12.03 -19.30 7.80
N GLU A 114 11.20 -19.64 6.82
CA GLU A 114 11.60 -19.83 5.42
C GLU A 114 12.23 -18.55 4.85
N LEU A 115 11.61 -17.38 5.06
CA LEU A 115 12.19 -16.11 4.60
C LEU A 115 13.53 -15.80 5.26
N LYS A 116 13.68 -16.06 6.56
CA LYS A 116 14.96 -15.87 7.27
C LYS A 116 16.04 -16.83 6.73
N ALA A 117 15.66 -18.06 6.37
CA ALA A 117 16.58 -18.99 5.72
C ALA A 117 17.02 -18.49 4.33
N LEU A 118 16.07 -17.97 3.54
CA LEU A 118 16.37 -17.36 2.22
C LEU A 118 17.29 -16.13 2.35
N VAL A 119 17.17 -15.33 3.40
CA VAL A 119 18.09 -14.20 3.65
C VAL A 119 19.52 -14.71 3.78
N ILE A 120 19.74 -15.78 4.55
CA ILE A 120 21.07 -16.40 4.75
C ILE A 120 21.56 -17.03 3.44
N GLU A 121 20.73 -17.84 2.78
CA GLU A 121 21.05 -18.49 1.50
C GLU A 121 21.46 -17.49 0.41
N HIS A 122 20.86 -16.31 0.42
CA HIS A 122 21.16 -15.25 -0.54
C HIS A 122 22.32 -14.33 -0.12
N GLY A 123 22.91 -14.54 1.08
CA GLY A 123 23.96 -13.69 1.63
C GLY A 123 23.49 -12.27 1.93
N LEU A 124 22.25 -12.12 2.43
CA LEU A 124 21.59 -10.84 2.67
C LEU A 124 21.46 -10.50 4.17
N ASP A 125 22.07 -11.26 5.06
CA ASP A 125 22.00 -11.12 6.51
C ASP A 125 22.41 -9.70 6.98
N GLN A 126 23.35 -9.07 6.30
CA GLN A 126 23.79 -7.68 6.56
C GLN A 126 22.94 -6.61 5.83
N ASN A 127 22.03 -7.00 4.94
CA ASN A 127 21.28 -6.09 4.07
C ASN A 127 19.77 -6.13 4.29
N ILE A 128 19.26 -7.01 5.18
CA ILE A 128 17.84 -7.15 5.47
C ILE A 128 17.60 -7.09 6.98
N SER A 129 16.58 -6.34 7.39
CA SER A 129 16.06 -6.37 8.75
C SER A 129 14.56 -6.64 8.78
N PHE A 130 14.15 -7.59 9.63
CA PHE A 130 12.77 -7.79 10.03
C PHE A 130 12.50 -6.92 11.25
N VAL A 131 11.68 -5.87 11.09
CA VAL A 131 11.48 -4.87 12.14
C VAL A 131 10.18 -5.05 12.93
N GLY A 132 9.45 -6.13 12.63
CA GLY A 132 8.21 -6.50 13.32
C GLY A 132 7.04 -5.57 13.02
N ASN A 133 5.99 -5.68 13.83
CA ASN A 133 4.81 -4.81 13.73
C ASN A 133 5.12 -3.43 14.32
N ARG A 134 4.93 -2.36 13.54
CA ARG A 134 5.33 -0.99 13.88
C ARG A 134 4.14 -0.04 13.83
N LYS A 135 3.99 0.79 14.87
CA LYS A 135 3.02 1.89 14.92
C LYS A 135 3.55 3.16 14.25
N ASP A 136 4.87 3.30 14.15
CA ASP A 136 5.59 4.42 13.55
C ASP A 136 5.93 4.20 12.06
N ILE A 137 5.00 3.56 11.34
CA ILE A 137 5.17 3.23 9.92
C ILE A 137 5.38 4.48 9.04
N LYS A 138 4.78 5.59 9.41
CA LYS A 138 4.94 6.89 8.74
C LYS A 138 6.40 7.34 8.77
N GLU A 139 7.01 7.28 9.93
CA GLU A 139 8.42 7.63 10.14
C GLU A 139 9.34 6.70 9.34
N ILE A 140 9.09 5.38 9.39
CA ILE A 140 9.86 4.38 8.63
C ILE A 140 9.74 4.62 7.12
N MET A 141 8.53 4.89 6.60
CA MET A 141 8.36 5.25 5.20
C MET A 141 9.11 6.54 4.86
N SER A 142 9.12 7.54 5.75
CA SER A 142 9.75 8.84 5.48
C SER A 142 11.29 8.78 5.37
N ILE A 143 11.93 7.77 5.94
CA ILE A 143 13.37 7.51 5.77
C ILE A 143 13.67 6.56 4.60
N SER A 144 12.64 6.01 3.97
CA SER A 144 12.78 5.08 2.85
C SER A 144 13.01 5.82 1.54
N LYS A 145 13.95 5.33 0.74
CA LYS A 145 14.18 5.81 -0.63
C LYS A 145 13.05 5.38 -1.56
N ILE A 146 12.58 4.14 -1.38
CA ILE A 146 11.49 3.52 -2.16
C ILE A 146 10.72 2.58 -1.23
N VAL A 147 9.40 2.57 -1.36
CA VAL A 147 8.51 1.60 -0.72
C VAL A 147 8.02 0.60 -1.77
N PHE A 148 7.92 -0.66 -1.39
CA PHE A 148 7.47 -1.75 -2.26
C PHE A 148 6.09 -2.27 -1.87
N SER A 149 5.29 -2.61 -2.87
CA SER A 149 4.01 -3.30 -2.73
C SER A 149 3.95 -4.44 -3.75
N LEU A 150 4.58 -5.56 -3.40
CA LEU A 150 4.78 -6.71 -4.29
C LEU A 150 3.78 -7.84 -3.99
N SER A 151 2.55 -7.49 -3.61
CA SER A 151 1.51 -8.49 -3.36
C SER A 151 1.26 -9.31 -4.63
N LYS A 152 1.40 -10.64 -4.54
CA LYS A 152 1.20 -11.58 -5.67
C LYS A 152 -0.28 -11.76 -6.00
N GLU A 153 -1.14 -11.50 -5.04
CA GLU A 153 -2.60 -11.47 -5.19
C GLU A 153 -3.12 -10.03 -5.17
N PRO A 154 -4.20 -9.73 -5.90
CA PRO A 154 -4.74 -8.38 -5.99
C PRO A 154 -5.29 -7.89 -4.63
N GLU A 155 -4.76 -6.78 -4.15
CA GLU A 155 -5.28 -6.11 -2.96
C GLU A 155 -6.57 -5.33 -3.29
N ALA A 156 -7.53 -5.36 -2.38
CA ALA A 156 -8.79 -4.63 -2.55
C ALA A 156 -8.56 -3.12 -2.78
N PHE A 157 -7.55 -2.54 -2.11
CA PHE A 157 -7.19 -1.14 -2.31
C PHE A 157 -5.67 -0.90 -2.23
N GLY A 158 -4.96 -1.42 -1.20
CA GLY A 158 -3.52 -1.20 -1.02
C GLY A 158 -3.21 0.11 -0.28
N ARG A 159 -3.54 0.18 1.02
CA ARG A 159 -3.33 1.39 1.82
C ARG A 159 -1.88 1.85 1.88
N ILE A 160 -0.93 0.92 1.97
CA ILE A 160 0.51 1.18 2.07
C ILE A 160 1.02 2.04 0.91
N SER A 161 0.63 1.69 -0.32
CA SER A 161 1.02 2.43 -1.52
C SER A 161 0.52 3.87 -1.47
N LEU A 162 -0.73 4.07 -1.07
CA LEU A 162 -1.30 5.40 -0.97
C LEU A 162 -0.68 6.23 0.14
N GLU A 163 -0.44 5.64 1.31
CA GLU A 163 0.21 6.27 2.46
C GLU A 163 1.63 6.74 2.09
N SER A 164 2.40 5.86 1.42
CA SER A 164 3.74 6.19 0.93
C SER A 164 3.74 7.34 -0.08
N LEU A 165 2.89 7.25 -1.12
CA LEU A 165 2.76 8.31 -2.13
C LEU A 165 2.28 9.63 -1.52
N SER A 166 1.43 9.58 -0.49
CA SER A 166 0.97 10.78 0.21
C SER A 166 2.10 11.47 0.97
N LEU A 167 3.07 10.71 1.50
CA LEU A 167 4.30 11.25 2.09
C LEU A 167 5.28 11.81 1.05
N GLY A 168 5.06 11.58 -0.24
CA GLY A 168 6.00 11.93 -1.31
C GLY A 168 7.09 10.88 -1.54
N ILE A 169 6.92 9.66 -1.01
CA ILE A 169 7.87 8.56 -1.18
C ILE A 169 7.44 7.68 -2.34
N PRO A 170 8.33 7.40 -3.32
CA PRO A 170 7.99 6.60 -4.48
C PRO A 170 7.66 5.15 -4.12
N VAL A 171 6.75 4.57 -4.90
CA VAL A 171 6.31 3.18 -4.74
C VAL A 171 6.60 2.40 -6.01
N ILE A 172 7.20 1.22 -5.87
CA ILE A 172 7.25 0.18 -6.91
C ILE A 172 6.25 -0.89 -6.51
N ALA A 173 5.33 -1.21 -7.41
CA ALA A 173 4.24 -2.12 -7.10
C ALA A 173 3.87 -3.04 -8.28
N TYR A 174 3.37 -4.23 -7.97
CA TYR A 174 2.77 -5.11 -8.96
C TYR A 174 1.48 -4.50 -9.52
N SER A 175 1.34 -4.60 -10.87
CA SER A 175 0.30 -3.92 -11.66
C SER A 175 -1.04 -4.67 -11.64
N HIS A 176 -1.65 -4.80 -10.45
CA HIS A 176 -2.99 -5.38 -10.30
C HIS A 176 -3.73 -4.81 -9.07
N GLY A 177 -5.00 -5.18 -8.92
CA GLY A 177 -5.82 -4.77 -7.79
C GLY A 177 -6.00 -3.26 -7.65
N GLY A 178 -6.41 -2.83 -6.47
CA GLY A 178 -6.59 -1.41 -6.15
C GLY A 178 -5.28 -0.61 -6.14
N VAL A 179 -4.13 -1.26 -5.95
CA VAL A 179 -2.81 -0.63 -6.03
C VAL A 179 -2.55 -0.10 -7.45
N LYS A 180 -2.88 -0.88 -8.49
CA LYS A 180 -2.78 -0.45 -9.89
C LYS A 180 -3.59 0.83 -10.14
N GLU A 181 -4.83 0.88 -9.63
CA GLU A 181 -5.72 2.02 -9.81
C GLU A 181 -5.14 3.31 -9.18
N GLN A 182 -4.49 3.18 -8.03
CA GLN A 182 -3.81 4.29 -7.37
C GLN A 182 -2.60 4.78 -8.18
N LEU A 183 -1.72 3.84 -8.56
CA LEU A 183 -0.48 4.22 -9.23
C LEU A 183 -0.73 4.76 -10.64
N ILE A 184 -1.72 4.28 -11.38
CA ILE A 184 -2.13 4.88 -12.66
C ILE A 184 -2.39 6.39 -12.50
N LYS A 185 -2.96 6.82 -11.37
CA LYS A 185 -3.27 8.24 -11.10
C LYS A 185 -2.09 9.02 -10.53
N LEU A 186 -1.28 8.40 -9.66
CA LEU A 186 -0.28 9.10 -8.86
C LEU A 186 1.16 8.88 -9.32
N LEU A 187 1.50 7.67 -9.78
CA LEU A 187 2.86 7.29 -10.19
C LEU A 187 2.86 6.11 -11.18
N PRO A 188 2.35 6.28 -12.43
CA PRO A 188 2.24 5.16 -13.39
C PRO A 188 3.56 4.41 -13.63
N LYS A 189 4.68 5.13 -13.59
CA LYS A 189 6.03 4.55 -13.79
C LYS A 189 6.47 3.61 -12.68
N GLY A 190 5.74 3.52 -11.57
CA GLY A 190 6.01 2.59 -10.47
C GLY A 190 5.36 1.22 -10.63
N LEU A 191 4.55 1.03 -11.67
CA LEU A 191 3.89 -0.24 -11.96
C LEU A 191 4.81 -1.17 -12.73
N ILE A 192 4.89 -2.40 -12.25
CA ILE A 192 5.56 -3.53 -12.91
C ILE A 192 4.61 -4.72 -13.00
N GLU A 193 4.79 -5.60 -13.96
CA GLU A 193 3.99 -6.81 -14.05
C GLU A 193 4.29 -7.78 -12.91
N VAL A 194 3.26 -8.53 -12.49
CA VAL A 194 3.42 -9.53 -11.42
C VAL A 194 4.49 -10.55 -11.80
N GLY A 195 5.45 -10.77 -10.89
CA GLY A 195 6.55 -11.71 -11.09
C GLY A 195 7.71 -11.20 -11.97
N LYS A 196 7.62 -10.01 -12.59
CA LYS A 196 8.73 -9.40 -13.34
C LYS A 196 9.74 -8.75 -12.39
N ILE A 197 10.42 -9.58 -11.60
CA ILE A 197 11.32 -9.12 -10.53
C ILE A 197 12.51 -8.33 -11.11
N ASN A 198 13.01 -8.72 -12.28
CA ASN A 198 14.10 -7.98 -12.94
C ASN A 198 13.68 -6.55 -13.30
N ASP A 199 12.41 -6.31 -13.62
CA ASP A 199 11.90 -4.95 -13.87
C ASP A 199 11.90 -4.14 -12.57
N ALA A 200 11.56 -4.78 -11.43
CA ALA A 200 11.67 -4.15 -10.11
C ALA A 200 13.12 -3.77 -9.79
N VAL A 201 14.08 -4.66 -10.05
CA VAL A 201 15.52 -4.40 -9.86
C VAL A 201 15.95 -3.21 -10.71
N ASN A 202 15.69 -3.24 -12.02
CA ASN A 202 16.09 -2.18 -12.96
C ASN A 202 15.48 -0.83 -12.60
N LEU A 203 14.19 -0.82 -12.26
CA LEU A 203 13.50 0.40 -11.84
C LEU A 203 14.05 0.95 -10.53
N THR A 204 14.38 0.08 -9.59
CA THR A 204 14.98 0.46 -8.30
C THR A 204 16.37 1.07 -8.52
N LEU A 205 17.23 0.44 -9.31
CA LEU A 205 18.55 0.98 -9.66
C LEU A 205 18.44 2.38 -10.29
N LYS A 206 17.48 2.56 -11.22
CA LYS A 206 17.17 3.85 -11.83
C LYS A 206 16.73 4.89 -10.81
N TRP A 207 15.86 4.53 -9.85
CA TRP A 207 15.29 5.47 -8.89
C TRP A 207 16.22 5.76 -7.69
N ILE A 208 17.15 4.87 -7.37
CA ILE A 208 18.24 5.19 -6.43
C ILE A 208 19.10 6.31 -7.01
N ALA A 209 19.48 6.23 -8.28
CA ALA A 209 20.30 7.23 -8.96
C ALA A 209 19.50 8.52 -9.22
N LYS A 210 18.29 8.42 -9.74
CA LYS A 210 17.43 9.55 -10.09
C LYS A 210 15.98 9.27 -9.68
N PRO A 211 15.58 9.66 -8.45
CA PRO A 211 14.23 9.41 -7.99
C PRO A 211 13.19 10.15 -8.81
N PRO A 212 11.98 9.57 -8.98
CA PRO A 212 10.90 10.24 -9.68
C PRO A 212 10.36 11.40 -8.83
N LYS A 213 9.86 12.44 -9.48
CA LYS A 213 9.13 13.51 -8.82
C LYS A 213 7.73 13.01 -8.47
N ILE A 214 7.38 12.99 -7.19
CA ILE A 214 6.05 12.63 -6.70
C ILE A 214 5.20 13.89 -6.59
N LYS A 215 3.96 13.83 -7.09
CA LYS A 215 2.98 14.90 -6.92
C LYS A 215 2.16 14.68 -5.65
N LYS A 216 1.73 15.78 -5.00
CA LYS A 216 0.83 15.69 -3.84
C LYS A 216 -0.45 14.95 -4.23
N ASN A 217 -0.89 14.04 -3.37
CA ASN A 217 -2.12 13.29 -3.55
C ASN A 217 -3.34 14.18 -3.30
N ASN A 218 -4.01 14.62 -4.37
CA ASN A 218 -5.26 15.38 -4.31
C ASN A 218 -6.46 14.54 -4.77
N PHE A 219 -6.26 13.27 -5.11
CA PHE A 219 -7.31 12.41 -5.64
C PHE A 219 -7.90 11.49 -4.56
N PHE A 220 -7.06 10.75 -3.85
CA PHE A 220 -7.47 9.77 -2.82
C PHE A 220 -7.36 10.39 -1.43
N THR A 221 -8.15 11.44 -1.14
CA THR A 221 -8.12 12.14 0.15
C THR A 221 -9.19 11.62 1.09
N LEU A 222 -8.92 11.67 2.40
CA LEU A 222 -9.89 11.30 3.43
C LEU A 222 -11.19 12.11 3.29
N ASN A 223 -11.07 13.43 3.05
CA ASN A 223 -12.24 14.30 2.91
C ASN A 223 -13.16 13.87 1.76
N LYS A 224 -12.60 13.56 0.57
CA LYS A 224 -13.39 13.05 -0.56
C LYS A 224 -14.09 11.74 -0.21
N MET A 225 -13.36 10.82 0.43
CA MET A 225 -13.95 9.54 0.85
C MET A 225 -15.12 9.76 1.82
N LEU A 226 -14.97 10.64 2.79
CA LEU A 226 -16.01 10.94 3.77
C LEU A 226 -17.22 11.64 3.11
N GLN A 227 -16.99 12.66 2.30
CA GLN A 227 -18.06 13.36 1.55
C GLN A 227 -18.85 12.40 0.67
N ASN A 228 -18.17 11.54 -0.09
CA ASN A 228 -18.83 10.53 -0.92
C ASN A 228 -19.62 9.54 -0.06
N THR A 229 -19.11 9.14 1.10
CA THR A 229 -19.83 8.24 2.02
C THR A 229 -21.10 8.91 2.53
N LEU A 230 -21.01 10.16 3.01
CA LEU A 230 -22.17 10.92 3.49
C LEU A 230 -23.22 11.09 2.40
N SER A 231 -22.81 11.47 1.17
CA SER A 231 -23.72 11.58 0.02
C SER A 231 -24.48 10.28 -0.29
N VAL A 232 -23.86 9.11 -0.06
CA VAL A 232 -24.56 7.83 -0.22
C VAL A 232 -25.66 7.69 0.84
N TYR A 233 -25.38 8.01 2.10
CA TYR A 233 -26.38 7.96 3.17
C TYR A 233 -27.54 8.94 2.93
N GLU A 234 -27.24 10.18 2.59
CA GLU A 234 -28.24 11.22 2.28
C GLU A 234 -29.19 10.76 1.16
N LYS A 235 -28.64 10.18 0.08
CA LYS A 235 -29.45 9.64 -1.02
C LYS A 235 -30.36 8.52 -0.57
N VAL A 236 -29.87 7.58 0.23
CA VAL A 236 -30.68 6.46 0.74
C VAL A 236 -31.79 6.96 1.66
N ILE A 237 -31.51 7.93 2.54
CA ILE A 237 -32.51 8.52 3.43
C ILE A 237 -33.59 9.21 2.62
N LYS A 238 -33.21 10.03 1.63
CA LYS A 238 -34.17 10.73 0.75
C LYS A 238 -35.04 9.75 -0.04
N GLU A 239 -34.47 8.75 -0.70
CA GLU A 239 -35.18 7.71 -1.45
C GLU A 239 -36.22 6.98 -0.56
N LYS A 240 -35.92 6.72 0.70
CA LYS A 240 -36.84 6.08 1.66
C LYS A 240 -37.90 7.04 2.19
N GLY A 241 -37.56 8.30 2.44
CA GLY A 241 -38.50 9.32 2.89
C GLY A 241 -39.59 9.59 1.85
N GLU A 242 -39.23 9.73 0.59
CA GLU A 242 -40.16 9.92 -0.52
C GLU A 242 -41.06 8.69 -0.74
N GLY A 243 -40.51 7.47 -0.66
CA GLY A 243 -41.28 6.22 -0.79
C GLY A 243 -42.28 5.97 0.37
N SER A 244 -42.04 6.59 1.54
CA SER A 244 -42.98 6.53 2.68
C SER A 244 -44.14 7.50 2.49
N LEU A 245 -43.93 8.64 1.87
CA LEU A 245 -44.99 9.63 1.59
C LEU A 245 -45.95 9.16 0.47
N ASP A 246 -45.44 8.49 -0.56
CA ASP A 246 -46.26 7.93 -1.65
C ASP A 246 -47.14 6.77 -1.20
N LYS A 247 -46.68 5.95 -0.23
CA LYS A 247 -47.52 4.89 0.39
C LYS A 247 -48.68 5.47 1.22
N LYS A 248 -48.48 6.62 1.87
CA LYS A 248 -49.55 7.29 2.66
C LYS A 248 -50.54 8.07 1.79
N ARG A 249 -50.21 8.35 0.53
CA ARG A 249 -51.12 9.02 -0.41
C ARG A 249 -52.01 8.05 -1.21
N LYS A 250 -51.75 6.75 -1.14
CA LYS A 250 -52.52 5.68 -1.84
C LYS A 250 -53.41 4.85 -0.90
N CYS A 251 -53.55 5.21 0.36
CA CYS A 251 -54.60 4.83 1.30
C CYS A 251 -55.48 6.06 1.56
#